data_481093e7e68d072c2dd5b16168361455
#
_entry.id   481093e7e68d072c2dd5b16168361455
#
_cell.length_a   1.000
_cell.length_b   1.000
_cell.length_c   1.000
_cell.angle_alpha   90.00
_cell.angle_beta   90.00
_cell.angle_gamma   90.00
#
_symmetry.space_group_name_H-M   'P 1'
#
loop_
_entity.id
_entity.type
_entity.pdbx_description
1 polymer ?
#
loop_
_entity_poly.entity_id
_entity_poly.type
_entity_poly.pdbx_seq_one_letter_code
_entity_poly.pdbx_strand_id
1 'polypeptide(L)'
;FRPRPLHRVREELAGLDNGRLFIVDNSLAQDASWLKELFRALEPYQKTWCSHPILDDPEVLELAARAGAWYVYQAVFDTSDYIRERIRRYHDHGIAVEGTILLGLDDQSEDDIRRLVDFLREIDLDLAEFTVLTPFPHTKVHDDLARQGRIISRDWDAYDAGHVVFEPRQMSAERLAELYDWAWAEFYRDESQSLKMFKLLKRAVEREQALGTFVPRRRDLARQSFGQDLDARPPPKPGGS
;
A
#
# COMPACT_ATOMS: atom_id res chain seq x y z
N PHE A 1 -6.02 6.00 21.08
CA PHE A 1 -4.77 6.50 20.50
C PHE A 1 -3.74 6.75 21.59
N ARG A 2 -2.50 6.28 21.40
CA ARG A 2 -1.37 6.45 22.33
C ARG A 2 -0.14 6.88 21.56
N PRO A 3 0.08 8.19 21.36
CA PRO A 3 1.23 8.69 20.62
C PRO A 3 2.54 8.46 21.38
N ARG A 4 3.60 8.14 20.64
CA ARG A 4 4.96 8.14 21.21
C ARG A 4 5.40 9.56 21.52
N PRO A 5 6.12 9.78 22.63
CA PRO A 5 6.71 11.10 22.88
C PRO A 5 7.66 11.52 21.75
N LEU A 6 7.54 12.75 21.27
CA LEU A 6 8.31 13.24 20.11
C LEU A 6 9.83 13.20 20.30
N HIS A 7 10.33 13.34 21.54
CA HIS A 7 11.76 13.21 21.79
C HIS A 7 12.28 11.81 21.47
N ARG A 8 11.48 10.75 21.74
CA ARG A 8 11.83 9.37 21.39
C ARG A 8 11.82 9.14 19.89
N VAL A 9 10.86 9.77 19.18
CA VAL A 9 10.82 9.71 17.70
C VAL A 9 12.08 10.36 17.12
N ARG A 10 12.48 11.53 17.65
CA ARG A 10 13.71 12.22 17.24
C ARG A 10 14.98 11.42 17.51
N GLU A 11 15.10 10.80 18.67
CA GLU A 11 16.23 9.93 19.04
C GLU A 11 16.36 8.76 18.03
N GLU A 12 15.23 8.12 17.67
CA GLU A 12 15.20 7.02 16.71
C GLU A 12 15.62 7.50 15.32
N LEU A 13 15.03 8.59 14.82
CA LEU A 13 15.34 9.17 13.52
C LEU A 13 16.82 9.59 13.37
N ALA A 14 17.39 10.13 14.44
CA ALA A 14 18.79 10.54 14.47
C ALA A 14 19.75 9.34 14.35
N GLY A 15 19.31 8.14 14.77
CA GLY A 15 20.08 6.89 14.66
C GLY A 15 19.92 6.15 13.34
N LEU A 16 19.03 6.63 12.43
CA LEU A 16 18.77 5.96 11.15
C LEU A 16 19.59 6.60 10.01
N ASP A 17 20.52 5.84 9.46
CA ASP A 17 21.30 6.28 8.29
C ASP A 17 20.50 6.26 6.99
N ASN A 18 19.44 5.44 6.90
CA ASN A 18 18.60 5.36 5.71
C ASN A 18 17.86 6.67 5.41
N GLY A 19 17.96 7.14 4.16
CA GLY A 19 17.20 8.29 3.65
C GLY A 19 15.71 7.98 3.41
N ARG A 20 15.34 6.69 3.27
CA ARG A 20 13.98 6.23 2.98
C ARG A 20 13.41 5.45 4.14
N LEU A 21 12.21 5.80 4.55
CA LEU A 21 11.53 5.19 5.68
C LEU A 21 10.14 4.70 5.28
N PHE A 22 9.67 3.65 5.94
CA PHE A 22 8.26 3.30 6.01
C PHE A 22 7.79 3.50 7.46
N ILE A 23 6.84 4.41 7.65
CA ILE A 23 6.19 4.64 8.95
C ILE A 23 5.09 3.60 9.11
N VAL A 24 5.34 2.59 9.95
CA VAL A 24 4.50 1.39 10.11
C VAL A 24 3.43 1.61 11.19
N ASP A 25 2.81 2.77 11.23
CA ASP A 25 1.61 3.02 12.03
C ASP A 25 0.37 2.59 11.24
N ASN A 26 -0.60 1.93 11.88
CA ASN A 26 -1.83 1.51 11.20
C ASN A 26 -2.60 2.67 10.57
N SER A 27 -2.45 3.87 11.12
CA SER A 27 -3.06 5.09 10.58
C SER A 27 -2.44 6.34 11.20
N LEU A 28 -2.06 7.28 10.38
CA LEU A 28 -1.70 8.64 10.77
C LEU A 28 -2.91 9.60 10.65
N ALA A 29 -4.14 9.11 10.88
CA ALA A 29 -5.36 9.88 10.73
C ALA A 29 -6.11 10.07 12.06
N GLN A 30 -5.41 10.07 13.21
CA GLN A 30 -6.03 10.05 14.53
C GLN A 30 -6.10 11.43 15.21
N ASP A 31 -5.04 12.23 15.14
CA ASP A 31 -4.91 13.50 15.87
C ASP A 31 -4.14 14.52 15.05
N ALA A 32 -4.85 15.53 14.54
CA ALA A 32 -4.24 16.58 13.70
C ALA A 32 -3.17 17.37 14.43
N SER A 33 -3.37 17.69 15.71
CA SER A 33 -2.43 18.50 16.48
C SER A 33 -1.11 17.78 16.67
N TRP A 34 -1.17 16.51 17.07
CA TRP A 34 0.02 15.68 17.23
C TRP A 34 0.72 15.44 15.90
N LEU A 35 -0.02 15.22 14.81
CA LEU A 35 0.58 15.05 13.46
C LEU A 35 1.34 16.28 13.01
N LYS A 36 0.80 17.48 13.23
CA LYS A 36 1.49 18.72 12.89
C LYS A 36 2.82 18.85 13.64
N GLU A 37 2.84 18.50 14.91
CA GLU A 37 4.07 18.46 15.71
C GLU A 37 5.05 17.39 15.23
N LEU A 38 4.54 16.19 14.91
CA LEU A 38 5.33 15.07 14.36
C LEU A 38 6.03 15.50 13.07
N PHE A 39 5.29 16.04 12.10
CA PHE A 39 5.85 16.38 10.79
C PHE A 39 6.85 17.53 10.88
N ARG A 40 6.59 18.53 11.73
CA ARG A 40 7.61 19.57 12.05
C ARG A 40 8.86 18.97 12.70
N ALA A 41 8.71 17.90 13.48
CA ALA A 41 9.84 17.21 14.09
C ALA A 41 10.61 16.34 13.09
N LEU A 42 9.96 15.80 12.05
CA LEU A 42 10.58 15.00 10.99
C LEU A 42 11.32 15.85 9.94
N GLU A 43 10.81 17.03 9.61
CA GLU A 43 11.31 17.90 8.54
C GLU A 43 12.85 18.12 8.56
N PRO A 44 13.50 18.37 9.71
CA PRO A 44 14.95 18.59 9.76
C PRO A 44 15.81 17.38 9.35
N TYR A 45 15.27 16.16 9.43
CA TYR A 45 16.00 14.94 9.07
C TYR A 45 16.02 14.66 7.57
N GLN A 46 15.24 15.41 6.79
CA GLN A 46 15.18 15.32 5.31
C GLN A 46 14.99 13.90 4.78
N LYS A 47 14.26 13.07 5.51
CA LYS A 47 13.92 11.70 5.08
C LYS A 47 12.82 11.74 4.03
N THR A 48 12.84 10.75 3.14
CA THR A 48 11.70 10.46 2.23
C THR A 48 10.93 9.28 2.82
N TRP A 49 9.63 9.41 2.98
CA TRP A 49 8.88 8.36 3.67
C TRP A 49 7.50 8.09 3.08
N CYS A 50 7.03 6.85 3.25
CA CYS A 50 5.68 6.43 2.98
C CYS A 50 5.01 5.91 4.26
N SER A 51 3.68 5.85 4.26
CA SER A 51 2.90 5.39 5.41
C SER A 51 1.53 4.88 5.01
N HIS A 52 0.80 4.32 5.96
CA HIS A 52 -0.65 4.20 5.91
C HIS A 52 -1.32 5.59 5.91
N PRO A 53 -2.66 5.70 5.79
CA PRO A 53 -3.33 6.96 5.52
C PRO A 53 -2.95 8.08 6.51
N ILE A 54 -2.68 9.25 5.97
CA ILE A 54 -2.51 10.49 6.72
C ILE A 54 -3.86 11.20 6.78
N LEU A 55 -4.12 11.95 7.84
CA LEU A 55 -5.30 12.81 7.94
C LEU A 55 -5.30 13.82 6.78
N ASP A 56 -6.39 13.89 6.02
CA ASP A 56 -6.53 14.74 4.83
C ASP A 56 -6.88 16.21 5.13
N ASP A 57 -6.42 16.72 6.26
CA ASP A 57 -6.42 18.13 6.61
C ASP A 57 -5.34 18.88 5.79
N PRO A 58 -5.64 20.01 5.13
CA PRO A 58 -4.69 20.69 4.24
C PRO A 58 -3.36 21.07 4.92
N GLU A 59 -3.39 21.57 6.16
CA GLU A 59 -2.16 21.95 6.89
C GLU A 59 -1.35 20.69 7.28
N VAL A 60 -2.03 19.61 7.63
CA VAL A 60 -1.37 18.32 7.94
C VAL A 60 -0.68 17.78 6.69
N LEU A 61 -1.34 17.80 5.54
CA LEU A 61 -0.77 17.33 4.27
C LEU A 61 0.39 18.19 3.79
N GLU A 62 0.30 19.52 3.92
CA GLU A 62 1.41 20.43 3.62
C GLU A 62 2.64 20.11 4.48
N LEU A 63 2.46 19.95 5.78
CA LEU A 63 3.54 19.60 6.70
C LEU A 63 4.10 18.19 6.42
N ALA A 64 3.25 17.22 6.10
CA ALA A 64 3.67 15.89 5.71
C ALA A 64 4.54 15.90 4.45
N ALA A 65 4.11 16.62 3.40
CA ALA A 65 4.85 16.76 2.16
C ALA A 65 6.22 17.44 2.39
N ARG A 66 6.28 18.51 3.19
CA ARG A 66 7.53 19.17 3.58
C ARG A 66 8.45 18.25 4.36
N ALA A 67 7.88 17.45 5.28
CA ALA A 67 8.61 16.45 6.07
C ALA A 67 9.08 15.23 5.26
N GLY A 68 8.65 15.12 3.98
CA GLY A 68 9.12 14.08 3.07
C GLY A 68 8.13 12.98 2.71
N ALA A 69 6.85 13.13 3.04
CA ALA A 69 5.83 12.23 2.53
C ALA A 69 5.83 12.24 1.00
N TRP A 70 5.87 11.10 0.38
CA TRP A 70 5.79 11.00 -1.08
C TRP A 70 4.76 9.98 -1.55
N TYR A 71 4.30 9.12 -0.63
CA TYR A 71 3.46 7.99 -0.96
C TYR A 71 2.67 7.52 0.25
N VAL A 72 1.39 7.18 0.07
CA VAL A 72 0.51 6.63 1.10
C VAL A 72 -0.28 5.45 0.61
N TYR A 73 -0.54 4.50 1.50
CA TYR A 73 -1.52 3.43 1.30
C TYR A 73 -2.90 3.92 1.76
N GLN A 74 -3.90 3.83 0.91
CA GLN A 74 -5.26 4.28 1.20
C GLN A 74 -6.27 3.21 0.86
N ALA A 75 -7.01 2.73 1.84
CA ALA A 75 -8.11 1.81 1.56
C ALA A 75 -9.21 2.50 0.76
N VAL A 76 -9.65 1.87 -0.33
CA VAL A 76 -10.74 2.34 -1.19
C VAL A 76 -11.84 1.29 -1.20
N PHE A 77 -12.97 1.61 -0.56
CA PHE A 77 -14.08 0.69 -0.38
C PHE A 77 -15.28 0.98 -1.28
N ASP A 78 -15.38 2.20 -1.80
CA ASP A 78 -16.49 2.68 -2.58
C ASP A 78 -16.08 3.72 -3.64
N THR A 79 -17.04 4.16 -4.44
CA THR A 79 -16.87 5.14 -5.52
C THR A 79 -17.39 6.53 -5.14
N SER A 80 -17.34 6.88 -3.85
CA SER A 80 -17.90 8.13 -3.34
C SER A 80 -17.05 9.36 -3.72
N ASP A 81 -17.72 10.52 -3.76
CA ASP A 81 -17.04 11.81 -3.91
C ASP A 81 -16.07 12.08 -2.77
N TYR A 82 -16.31 11.51 -1.58
CA TYR A 82 -15.37 11.60 -0.47
C TYR A 82 -14.01 10.98 -0.80
N ILE A 83 -14.00 9.77 -1.37
CA ILE A 83 -12.77 9.10 -1.81
C ILE A 83 -12.09 9.90 -2.94
N ARG A 84 -12.85 10.36 -3.93
CA ARG A 84 -12.35 11.21 -5.02
C ARG A 84 -11.62 12.46 -4.50
N GLU A 85 -12.28 13.19 -3.61
CA GLU A 85 -11.73 14.42 -3.04
C GLU A 85 -10.50 14.14 -2.16
N ARG A 86 -10.51 13.03 -1.42
CA ARG A 86 -9.39 12.63 -0.58
C ARG A 86 -8.15 12.31 -1.41
N ILE A 87 -8.28 11.52 -2.49
CA ILE A 87 -7.18 11.22 -3.41
C ILE A 87 -6.66 12.51 -4.04
N ARG A 88 -7.56 13.38 -4.52
CA ARG A 88 -7.19 14.68 -5.09
C ARG A 88 -6.37 15.53 -4.12
N ARG A 89 -6.75 15.60 -2.83
CA ARG A 89 -5.99 16.34 -1.82
C ARG A 89 -4.57 15.80 -1.63
N TYR A 90 -4.36 14.49 -1.65
CA TYR A 90 -3.01 13.92 -1.63
C TYR A 90 -2.21 14.36 -2.86
N HIS A 91 -2.80 14.28 -4.04
CA HIS A 91 -2.16 14.69 -5.29
C HIS A 91 -1.81 16.19 -5.30
N ASP A 92 -2.71 17.06 -4.81
CA ASP A 92 -2.48 18.50 -4.69
C ASP A 92 -1.23 18.84 -3.84
N HIS A 93 -0.85 17.96 -2.92
CA HIS A 93 0.36 18.07 -2.09
C HIS A 93 1.55 17.25 -2.60
N GLY A 94 1.43 16.67 -3.80
CA GLY A 94 2.50 15.86 -4.42
C GLY A 94 2.72 14.50 -3.76
N ILE A 95 1.74 14.01 -2.99
CA ILE A 95 1.75 12.71 -2.34
C ILE A 95 1.01 11.72 -3.24
N ALA A 96 1.69 10.67 -3.69
CA ALA A 96 1.10 9.61 -4.46
C ALA A 96 0.30 8.64 -3.59
N VAL A 97 -0.67 7.97 -4.19
CA VAL A 97 -1.59 7.07 -3.47
C VAL A 97 -1.60 5.68 -4.09
N GLU A 98 -1.35 4.68 -3.27
CA GLU A 98 -1.72 3.29 -3.57
C GLU A 98 -3.07 2.99 -2.92
N GLY A 99 -4.06 2.70 -3.75
CA GLY A 99 -5.34 2.20 -3.28
C GLY A 99 -5.24 0.74 -2.89
N THR A 100 -5.66 0.40 -1.66
CA THR A 100 -5.85 -1.00 -1.27
C THR A 100 -7.33 -1.35 -1.40
N ILE A 101 -7.64 -2.32 -2.26
CA ILE A 101 -8.99 -2.66 -2.69
C ILE A 101 -9.32 -4.08 -2.25
N LEU A 102 -10.43 -4.24 -1.51
CA LEU A 102 -10.90 -5.53 -1.06
C LEU A 102 -12.06 -6.01 -1.94
N LEU A 103 -11.91 -7.21 -2.51
CA LEU A 103 -12.91 -7.87 -3.35
C LEU A 103 -13.56 -9.05 -2.62
N GLY A 104 -14.81 -9.34 -2.97
CA GLY A 104 -15.55 -10.49 -2.44
C GLY A 104 -16.37 -10.20 -1.18
N LEU A 105 -16.72 -8.95 -0.92
CA LEU A 105 -17.66 -8.59 0.14
C LEU A 105 -19.07 -9.15 -0.17
N ASP A 106 -19.84 -9.46 0.87
CA ASP A 106 -21.16 -10.11 0.75
C ASP A 106 -22.21 -9.26 -0.02
N ASP A 107 -22.04 -7.95 -0.05
CA ASP A 107 -22.88 -6.99 -0.77
C ASP A 107 -22.29 -6.54 -2.11
N GLN A 108 -21.13 -7.05 -2.49
CA GLN A 108 -20.41 -6.64 -3.70
C GLN A 108 -20.76 -7.55 -4.88
N SER A 109 -21.44 -7.03 -5.89
CA SER A 109 -21.73 -7.70 -7.14
C SER A 109 -20.57 -7.56 -8.14
N GLU A 110 -20.62 -8.32 -9.25
CA GLU A 110 -19.69 -8.17 -10.37
C GLU A 110 -19.69 -6.74 -10.92
N ASP A 111 -20.87 -6.14 -11.10
CA ASP A 111 -20.99 -4.77 -11.59
C ASP A 111 -20.39 -3.74 -10.61
N ASP A 112 -20.44 -4.00 -9.29
CA ASP A 112 -19.80 -3.15 -8.30
C ASP A 112 -18.27 -3.21 -8.44
N ILE A 113 -17.70 -4.39 -8.64
CA ILE A 113 -16.26 -4.56 -8.87
C ILE A 113 -15.83 -3.81 -10.13
N ARG A 114 -16.60 -3.96 -11.23
CA ARG A 114 -16.28 -3.28 -12.49
C ARG A 114 -16.35 -1.76 -12.35
N ARG A 115 -17.41 -1.24 -11.74
CA ARG A 115 -17.54 0.19 -11.48
C ARG A 115 -16.43 0.72 -10.58
N LEU A 116 -16.00 -0.07 -9.60
CA LEU A 116 -14.89 0.32 -8.72
C LEU A 116 -13.58 0.45 -9.51
N VAL A 117 -13.25 -0.51 -10.37
CA VAL A 117 -12.02 -0.44 -11.20
C VAL A 117 -12.07 0.75 -12.17
N ASP A 118 -13.22 1.01 -12.82
CA ASP A 118 -13.40 2.17 -13.69
C ASP A 118 -13.22 3.48 -12.89
N PHE A 119 -13.79 3.57 -11.69
CA PHE A 119 -13.64 4.71 -10.81
C PHE A 119 -12.18 4.96 -10.41
N LEU A 120 -11.41 3.91 -10.05
CA LEU A 120 -10.00 4.06 -9.71
C LEU A 120 -9.19 4.65 -10.87
N ARG A 121 -9.52 4.30 -12.10
CA ARG A 121 -8.91 4.87 -13.31
C ARG A 121 -9.36 6.31 -13.56
N GLU A 122 -10.64 6.61 -13.36
CA GLU A 122 -11.21 7.95 -13.51
C GLU A 122 -10.58 8.97 -12.55
N ILE A 123 -10.37 8.59 -11.28
CA ILE A 123 -9.73 9.46 -10.28
C ILE A 123 -8.21 9.54 -10.41
N ASP A 124 -7.65 8.94 -11.46
CA ASP A 124 -6.21 8.92 -11.75
C ASP A 124 -5.36 8.34 -10.60
N LEU A 125 -5.88 7.31 -9.89
CA LEU A 125 -5.16 6.65 -8.83
C LEU A 125 -3.78 6.19 -9.30
N ASP A 126 -2.73 6.41 -8.51
CA ASP A 126 -1.36 6.11 -8.93
C ASP A 126 -1.09 4.61 -9.03
N LEU A 127 -1.47 3.87 -8.00
CA LEU A 127 -1.32 2.41 -7.92
C LEU A 127 -2.56 1.80 -7.27
N ALA A 128 -2.85 0.54 -7.60
CA ALA A 128 -3.89 -0.24 -6.96
C ALA A 128 -3.35 -1.61 -6.54
N GLU A 129 -3.64 -2.00 -5.32
CA GLU A 129 -3.44 -3.34 -4.79
C GLU A 129 -4.81 -3.99 -4.58
N PHE A 130 -5.13 -4.98 -5.40
CA PHE A 130 -6.36 -5.74 -5.24
C PHE A 130 -6.10 -6.95 -4.33
N THR A 131 -6.99 -7.16 -3.39
CA THR A 131 -6.95 -8.31 -2.47
C THR A 131 -8.31 -8.97 -2.42
N VAL A 132 -8.32 -10.29 -2.23
CA VAL A 132 -9.54 -11.06 -1.98
C VAL A 132 -9.78 -11.14 -0.49
N LEU A 133 -11.05 -10.99 -0.05
CA LEU A 133 -11.43 -11.21 1.33
C LEU A 133 -10.93 -12.57 1.81
N THR A 134 -10.02 -12.55 2.79
CA THR A 134 -9.44 -13.77 3.35
C THR A 134 -9.93 -13.92 4.79
N PRO A 135 -10.76 -14.92 5.07
CA PRO A 135 -11.33 -15.14 6.40
C PRO A 135 -10.29 -15.79 7.34
N PHE A 136 -9.39 -14.98 7.89
CA PHE A 136 -8.36 -15.49 8.81
C PHE A 136 -8.98 -16.11 10.07
N PRO A 137 -8.40 -17.20 10.60
CA PRO A 137 -8.88 -17.85 11.83
C PRO A 137 -9.05 -16.89 12.99
N HIS A 138 -10.02 -17.18 13.85
CA HIS A 138 -10.37 -16.35 15.01
C HIS A 138 -10.89 -14.94 14.70
N THR A 139 -11.21 -14.66 13.44
CA THR A 139 -11.93 -13.44 13.08
C THR A 139 -13.43 -13.71 13.02
N LYS A 140 -14.23 -12.66 13.28
CA LYS A 140 -15.68 -12.75 13.14
C LYS A 140 -16.10 -13.18 11.73
N VAL A 141 -15.41 -12.72 10.70
CA VAL A 141 -15.66 -13.09 9.29
C VAL A 141 -15.49 -14.59 9.09
N HIS A 142 -14.38 -15.16 9.58
CA HIS A 142 -14.14 -16.60 9.51
C HIS A 142 -15.24 -17.39 10.20
N ASP A 143 -15.60 -17.03 11.43
CA ASP A 143 -16.60 -17.75 12.20
C ASP A 143 -17.99 -17.65 11.58
N ASP A 144 -18.32 -16.50 10.99
CA ASP A 144 -19.59 -16.30 10.28
C ASP A 144 -19.66 -17.14 9.00
N LEU A 145 -18.61 -17.15 8.18
CA LEU A 145 -18.53 -17.95 6.96
C LEU A 145 -18.50 -19.47 7.26
N ALA A 146 -17.76 -19.88 8.30
CA ALA A 146 -17.70 -21.29 8.72
C ALA A 146 -19.09 -21.79 9.20
N ARG A 147 -19.80 -20.99 10.00
CA ARG A 147 -21.18 -21.34 10.44
C ARG A 147 -22.17 -21.43 9.27
N GLN A 148 -21.94 -20.69 8.20
CA GLN A 148 -22.76 -20.72 6.99
C GLN A 148 -22.33 -21.83 6.01
N GLY A 149 -21.28 -22.60 6.32
CA GLY A 149 -20.74 -23.62 5.43
C GLY A 149 -20.07 -23.07 4.15
N ARG A 150 -19.65 -21.80 4.17
CA ARG A 150 -19.11 -21.10 2.99
C ARG A 150 -17.58 -21.14 2.88
N ILE A 151 -16.85 -21.72 3.83
CA ILE A 151 -15.41 -21.97 3.69
C ILE A 151 -15.21 -23.17 2.76
N ILE A 152 -14.54 -22.97 1.63
CA ILE A 152 -14.32 -24.00 0.60
C ILE A 152 -12.91 -24.58 0.61
N SER A 153 -11.95 -23.90 1.21
CA SER A 153 -10.59 -24.39 1.38
C SER A 153 -10.12 -24.26 2.83
N ARG A 154 -9.34 -25.25 3.28
CA ARG A 154 -8.62 -25.20 4.55
C ARG A 154 -7.11 -25.32 4.35
N ASP A 155 -6.67 -25.12 3.13
CA ASP A 155 -5.26 -25.01 2.79
C ASP A 155 -4.77 -23.61 3.19
N TRP A 156 -3.94 -23.53 4.20
CA TRP A 156 -3.44 -22.26 4.74
C TRP A 156 -2.53 -21.53 3.77
N ASP A 157 -1.92 -22.21 2.80
CA ASP A 157 -1.11 -21.58 1.78
C ASP A 157 -1.95 -20.72 0.82
N ALA A 158 -3.26 -20.99 0.76
CA ALA A 158 -4.22 -20.20 -0.03
C ALA A 158 -4.84 -19.02 0.75
N TYR A 159 -4.47 -18.81 2.03
CA TYR A 159 -4.97 -17.67 2.83
C TYR A 159 -4.05 -16.46 2.73
N ASP A 160 -3.76 -16.03 1.50
CA ASP A 160 -2.74 -15.04 1.14
C ASP A 160 -3.32 -13.75 0.54
N ALA A 161 -4.63 -13.55 0.65
CA ALA A 161 -5.37 -12.44 0.05
C ALA A 161 -5.35 -12.40 -1.51
N GLY A 162 -4.80 -13.43 -2.16
CA GLY A 162 -4.82 -13.60 -3.62
C GLY A 162 -5.71 -14.74 -4.09
N HIS A 163 -6.06 -15.67 -3.19
CA HIS A 163 -6.90 -16.81 -3.51
C HIS A 163 -8.30 -16.73 -2.89
N VAL A 164 -9.29 -17.23 -3.60
CA VAL A 164 -10.67 -17.33 -3.09
C VAL A 164 -10.81 -18.63 -2.30
N VAL A 165 -10.99 -18.52 -0.99
CA VAL A 165 -11.11 -19.67 -0.06
C VAL A 165 -12.50 -19.83 0.53
N PHE A 166 -13.48 -19.09 0.02
CA PHE A 166 -14.87 -19.09 0.48
C PHE A 166 -15.84 -18.85 -0.68
N GLU A 167 -17.13 -19.20 -0.49
CA GLU A 167 -18.20 -18.87 -1.44
C GLU A 167 -18.74 -17.46 -1.19
N PRO A 168 -18.55 -16.51 -2.14
CA PRO A 168 -19.19 -15.18 -2.08
C PRO A 168 -20.72 -15.29 -2.17
N ARG A 169 -21.45 -14.25 -1.79
CA ARG A 169 -22.94 -14.26 -1.90
C ARG A 169 -23.45 -13.88 -3.27
N GLN A 170 -22.73 -13.01 -3.98
CA GLN A 170 -23.24 -12.40 -5.23
C GLN A 170 -22.73 -13.10 -6.48
N MET A 171 -21.80 -14.05 -6.34
CA MET A 171 -21.18 -14.77 -7.45
C MET A 171 -20.56 -16.09 -6.96
N SER A 172 -20.11 -16.96 -7.87
CA SER A 172 -19.35 -18.14 -7.48
C SER A 172 -17.89 -17.78 -7.11
N ALA A 173 -17.21 -18.70 -6.41
CA ALA A 173 -15.81 -18.54 -6.05
C ALA A 173 -14.91 -18.42 -7.30
N GLU A 174 -15.18 -19.23 -8.33
CA GLU A 174 -14.46 -19.16 -9.61
C GLU A 174 -14.66 -17.79 -10.28
N ARG A 175 -15.90 -17.26 -10.22
CA ARG A 175 -16.17 -15.96 -10.83
C ARG A 175 -15.45 -14.83 -10.10
N LEU A 176 -15.37 -14.87 -8.78
CA LEU A 176 -14.59 -13.90 -8.02
C LEU A 176 -13.09 -13.97 -8.36
N ALA A 177 -12.54 -15.18 -8.54
CA ALA A 177 -11.14 -15.35 -8.95
C ALA A 177 -10.89 -14.75 -10.35
N GLU A 178 -11.79 -15.00 -11.32
CA GLU A 178 -11.71 -14.37 -12.66
C GLU A 178 -11.78 -12.83 -12.58
N LEU A 179 -12.64 -12.28 -11.71
CA LEU A 179 -12.77 -10.83 -11.53
C LEU A 179 -11.56 -10.22 -10.83
N TYR A 180 -10.92 -10.94 -9.93
CA TYR A 180 -9.66 -10.53 -9.31
C TYR A 180 -8.56 -10.38 -10.38
N ASP A 181 -8.36 -11.41 -11.22
CA ASP A 181 -7.38 -11.34 -12.31
C ASP A 181 -7.73 -10.24 -13.31
N TRP A 182 -9.02 -10.09 -13.65
CA TRP A 182 -9.51 -9.04 -14.53
C TRP A 182 -9.24 -7.63 -13.95
N ALA A 183 -9.46 -7.42 -12.64
CA ALA A 183 -9.25 -6.14 -11.99
C ALA A 183 -7.78 -5.67 -12.10
N TRP A 184 -6.84 -6.58 -11.86
CA TRP A 184 -5.41 -6.33 -12.05
C TRP A 184 -5.10 -5.99 -13.52
N ALA A 185 -5.56 -6.81 -14.46
CA ALA A 185 -5.32 -6.61 -15.89
C ALA A 185 -5.94 -5.31 -16.39
N GLU A 186 -7.17 -5.00 -15.97
CA GLU A 186 -7.91 -3.83 -16.43
C GLU A 186 -7.37 -2.53 -15.86
N PHE A 187 -6.99 -2.49 -14.58
CA PHE A 187 -6.41 -1.29 -13.99
C PHE A 187 -5.06 -0.94 -14.63
N TYR A 188 -4.21 -1.94 -14.88
CA TYR A 188 -2.87 -1.77 -15.45
C TYR A 188 -2.80 -1.98 -16.97
N ARG A 189 -3.94 -2.01 -17.69
CA ARG A 189 -3.98 -2.28 -19.13
C ARG A 189 -3.20 -1.28 -19.98
N ASP A 190 -3.09 -0.03 -19.53
CA ASP A 190 -2.43 1.02 -20.28
C ASP A 190 -0.96 1.15 -19.86
N GLU A 191 -0.07 1.29 -20.85
CA GLU A 191 1.37 1.52 -20.60
C GLU A 191 1.62 2.76 -19.72
N SER A 192 0.78 3.80 -19.86
CA SER A 192 0.84 5.02 -19.03
C SER A 192 0.68 4.71 -17.54
N GLN A 193 -0.19 3.77 -17.18
CA GLN A 193 -0.41 3.36 -15.79
C GLN A 193 0.82 2.62 -15.24
N SER A 194 1.38 1.70 -16.01
CA SER A 194 2.62 0.99 -15.65
C SER A 194 3.82 1.94 -15.47
N LEU A 195 3.86 3.03 -16.24
CA LEU A 195 4.91 4.05 -16.13
C LEU A 195 4.74 4.98 -14.90
N LYS A 196 3.57 5.03 -14.25
CA LYS A 196 3.36 5.87 -13.06
C LYS A 196 4.32 5.51 -11.93
N MET A 197 4.49 4.22 -11.62
CA MET A 197 5.45 3.77 -10.60
C MET A 197 6.87 4.26 -10.92
N PHE A 198 7.30 4.17 -12.19
CA PHE A 198 8.60 4.67 -12.59
C PHE A 198 8.73 6.18 -12.39
N LYS A 199 7.70 6.96 -12.77
CA LYS A 199 7.68 8.41 -12.56
C LYS A 199 7.72 8.78 -11.08
N LEU A 200 7.02 8.04 -10.23
CA LEU A 200 7.03 8.25 -8.77
C LEU A 200 8.42 7.99 -8.18
N LEU A 201 9.03 6.86 -8.53
CA LEU A 201 10.39 6.54 -8.09
C LEU A 201 11.40 7.58 -8.58
N LYS A 202 11.27 8.05 -9.82
CA LYS A 202 12.10 9.11 -10.37
C LYS A 202 11.99 10.39 -9.55
N ARG A 203 10.75 10.84 -9.21
CA ARG A 203 10.53 12.03 -8.37
C ARG A 203 11.17 11.89 -6.98
N ALA A 204 11.03 10.71 -6.35
CA ALA A 204 11.66 10.45 -5.06
C ALA A 204 13.19 10.57 -5.15
N VAL A 205 13.81 9.99 -6.20
CA VAL A 205 15.26 10.09 -6.43
C VAL A 205 15.69 11.53 -6.70
N GLU A 206 14.98 12.25 -7.56
CA GLU A 206 15.27 13.66 -7.87
C GLU A 206 15.21 14.54 -6.62
N ARG A 207 14.22 14.31 -5.74
CA ARG A 207 14.14 14.99 -4.44
C ARG A 207 15.34 14.68 -3.56
N GLU A 208 15.71 13.42 -3.40
CA GLU A 208 16.86 12.99 -2.60
C GLU A 208 18.16 13.58 -3.14
N GLN A 209 18.32 13.65 -4.46
CA GLN A 209 19.47 14.30 -5.10
C GLN A 209 19.51 15.81 -4.80
N ALA A 210 18.38 16.49 -4.89
CA ALA A 210 18.28 17.92 -4.58
C ALA A 210 18.59 18.22 -3.10
N LEU A 211 18.26 17.32 -2.19
CA LEU A 211 18.53 17.41 -0.76
C LEU A 211 19.93 16.90 -0.38
N GLY A 212 20.69 16.31 -1.32
CA GLY A 212 21.99 15.69 -1.04
C GLY A 212 21.89 14.42 -0.19
N THR A 213 20.70 13.82 -0.08
CA THR A 213 20.45 12.61 0.73
C THR A 213 20.41 11.33 -0.11
N PHE A 214 20.57 11.44 -1.42
CA PHE A 214 20.56 10.28 -2.31
C PHE A 214 21.78 9.39 -2.08
N VAL A 215 21.52 8.15 -1.66
CA VAL A 215 22.54 7.10 -1.54
C VAL A 215 22.31 6.09 -2.65
N PRO A 216 23.19 5.98 -3.66
CA PRO A 216 23.10 4.92 -4.65
C PRO A 216 23.13 3.56 -3.94
N ARG A 217 22.19 2.67 -4.26
CA ARG A 217 22.26 1.29 -3.76
C ARG A 217 23.55 0.65 -4.27
N ARG A 218 24.52 0.43 -3.38
CA ARG A 218 25.67 -0.39 -3.69
C ARG A 218 25.28 -1.86 -3.57
N ARG A 219 25.86 -2.73 -4.42
CA ARG A 219 25.67 -4.19 -4.31
C ARG A 219 25.95 -4.72 -2.91
N ASP A 220 26.88 -4.09 -2.22
CA ASP A 220 27.27 -4.45 -0.85
C ASP A 220 26.15 -4.27 0.18
N LEU A 221 25.27 -3.28 0.03
CA LEU A 221 24.11 -3.07 0.90
C LEU A 221 23.04 -4.17 0.70
N ALA A 222 22.87 -4.66 -0.52
CA ALA A 222 21.96 -5.77 -0.79
C ALA A 222 22.46 -7.07 -0.14
N ARG A 223 23.77 -7.32 -0.12
CA ARG A 223 24.39 -8.44 0.59
C ARG A 223 24.19 -8.35 2.10
N GLN A 224 24.33 -7.17 2.69
CA GLN A 224 24.14 -6.94 4.11
C GLN A 224 22.66 -7.06 4.55
N SER A 225 21.72 -6.60 3.71
CA SER A 225 20.28 -6.59 4.03
C SER A 225 19.60 -7.95 3.86
N PHE A 226 20.05 -8.78 2.92
CA PHE A 226 19.37 -10.03 2.58
C PHE A 226 20.22 -11.28 2.81
N GLY A 227 21.45 -11.16 3.27
CA GLY A 227 22.36 -12.30 3.50
C GLY A 227 22.63 -13.17 2.26
N GLN A 228 22.27 -12.71 1.07
CA GLN A 228 22.42 -13.43 -0.18
C GLN A 228 23.64 -12.93 -0.94
N ASP A 229 24.49 -13.87 -1.34
CA ASP A 229 25.55 -13.59 -2.33
C ASP A 229 24.92 -13.53 -3.73
N LEU A 230 24.62 -12.32 -4.19
CA LEU A 230 24.01 -12.09 -5.52
C LEU A 230 24.95 -12.49 -6.68
N ASP A 231 26.22 -12.76 -6.41
CA ASP A 231 27.18 -13.27 -7.38
C ASP A 231 27.34 -14.80 -7.30
N ALA A 232 26.66 -15.47 -6.34
CA ALA A 232 26.62 -16.91 -6.27
C ALA A 232 25.88 -17.48 -7.50
N ARG A 233 26.57 -18.26 -8.31
CA ARG A 233 25.89 -18.99 -9.39
C ARG A 233 24.81 -19.89 -8.77
N PRO A 234 23.60 -19.95 -9.35
CA PRO A 234 22.61 -20.88 -8.89
C PRO A 234 23.19 -22.30 -8.91
N PRO A 235 22.88 -23.14 -7.94
CA PRO A 235 23.35 -24.53 -7.95
C PRO A 235 22.93 -25.20 -9.25
N PRO A 236 23.78 -26.07 -9.83
CA PRO A 236 23.42 -26.79 -11.05
C PRO A 236 22.12 -27.56 -10.81
N LYS A 237 21.18 -27.47 -11.75
CA LYS A 237 19.94 -28.24 -11.70
C LYS A 237 20.32 -29.72 -11.53
N PRO A 238 19.67 -30.48 -10.63
CA PRO A 238 19.90 -31.90 -10.51
C PRO A 238 19.67 -32.54 -11.88
N GLY A 239 20.71 -33.20 -12.39
CA GLY A 239 20.68 -33.83 -13.69
C GLY A 239 19.56 -34.87 -13.74
N GLY A 240 18.64 -34.68 -14.67
CA GLY A 240 17.73 -35.77 -15.06
C GLY A 240 18.55 -36.89 -15.67
N SER A 241 18.52 -38.01 -15.01
CA SER A 241 18.85 -39.33 -15.54
C SER A 241 17.58 -40.05 -15.92
#